data_e59c72e31c02aa7c5d6ef3e33d5b4d1e
#
_entry.id   e59c72e31c02aa7c5d6ef3e33d5b4d1e
#
_cell.length_a   1.000
_cell.length_b   1.000
_cell.length_c   1.000
_cell.angle_alpha   90.00
_cell.angle_beta   90.00
_cell.angle_gamma   90.00
#
_symmetry.space_group_name_H-M   'P 1'
#
loop_
_entity.id
_entity.type
_entity.pdbx_description
1 polymer ?
#
loop_
_entity_poly.entity_id
_entity_poly.type
_entity_poly.pdbx_seq_one_letter_code
_entity_poly.pdbx_strand_id
1 'polypeptide(L)'
;KELEQNQDSKIDYIEEFFSNQGAKEFESNGGAFYRPSDDSIHMPKFSRFSSSSAAYSVRSHEYLHWTGSDHRLKRGLSAYDRPSYAFEELVAELGAAFLLSDFGLLQEPSEDTIAYLDSWSKCLKENKKAIFKACTLASQGVDFMHDLNEKANTNKAA
;
A
#
# COMPACT_ATOMS: atom_id res chain seq x y z
N LYS A 1 10.49 -27.65 14.24
CA LYS A 1 9.20 -27.87 13.53
C LYS A 1 8.69 -26.48 13.22
N GLU A 2 9.11 -25.95 12.06
CA GLU A 2 8.54 -24.74 11.48
C GLU A 2 7.06 -25.02 11.24
N LEU A 3 6.21 -24.15 11.75
CA LEU A 3 4.81 -24.10 11.43
C LEU A 3 4.72 -23.77 9.92
N GLU A 4 4.37 -24.74 9.10
CA GLU A 4 3.79 -24.47 7.79
C GLU A 4 2.54 -23.62 8.04
N GLN A 5 2.71 -22.30 8.01
CA GLN A 5 1.59 -21.38 7.93
C GLN A 5 0.94 -21.64 6.56
N ASN A 6 -0.30 -22.05 6.63
CA ASN A 6 -1.15 -22.23 5.46
C ASN A 6 -1.11 -20.89 4.68
N GLN A 7 -0.37 -20.84 3.58
CA GLN A 7 -0.05 -19.61 2.82
C GLN A 7 -1.30 -18.92 2.25
N ASP A 8 -2.46 -19.54 2.39
CA ASP A 8 -3.73 -19.13 1.78
C ASP A 8 -4.73 -18.55 2.80
N SER A 9 -4.34 -18.28 4.04
CA SER A 9 -5.23 -17.76 5.09
C SER A 9 -4.92 -16.31 5.43
N LYS A 10 -5.96 -15.58 5.86
CA LYS A 10 -5.80 -14.25 6.44
C LYS A 10 -4.99 -14.33 7.73
N ILE A 11 -4.19 -13.29 7.99
CA ILE A 11 -3.32 -13.20 9.16
C ILE A 11 -3.93 -12.16 10.12
N ASP A 12 -4.36 -12.61 11.29
CA ASP A 12 -5.19 -11.83 12.21
C ASP A 12 -4.61 -10.47 12.58
N TYR A 13 -3.33 -10.39 12.93
CA TYR A 13 -2.71 -9.11 13.32
C TYR A 13 -2.61 -8.11 12.13
N ILE A 14 -2.50 -8.61 10.90
CA ILE A 14 -2.50 -7.76 9.69
C ILE A 14 -3.91 -7.30 9.37
N GLU A 15 -4.92 -8.18 9.49
CA GLU A 15 -6.32 -7.78 9.33
C GLU A 15 -6.72 -6.72 10.36
N GLU A 16 -6.28 -6.87 11.61
CA GLU A 16 -6.49 -5.89 12.65
C GLU A 16 -5.80 -4.56 12.33
N PHE A 17 -4.55 -4.58 11.85
CA PHE A 17 -3.83 -3.40 11.42
C PHE A 17 -4.59 -2.60 10.37
N PHE A 18 -5.08 -3.25 9.31
CA PHE A 18 -5.87 -2.58 8.27
C PHE A 18 -7.23 -2.11 8.78
N SER A 19 -7.89 -2.87 9.61
CA SER A 19 -9.15 -2.45 10.26
C SER A 19 -8.99 -1.18 11.09
N ASN A 20 -7.86 -1.02 11.77
CA ASN A 20 -7.54 0.15 12.59
C ASN A 20 -7.26 1.43 11.79
N GLN A 21 -7.10 1.34 10.45
CA GLN A 21 -6.89 2.52 9.61
C GLN A 21 -8.15 3.38 9.45
N GLY A 22 -9.34 2.80 9.60
CA GLY A 22 -10.61 3.50 9.42
C GLY A 22 -10.93 3.87 7.96
N ALA A 23 -10.24 3.28 6.99
CA ALA A 23 -10.51 3.47 5.58
C ALA A 23 -11.84 2.80 5.17
N LYS A 24 -12.53 3.37 4.19
CA LYS A 24 -13.69 2.73 3.56
C LYS A 24 -13.19 1.71 2.55
N GLU A 25 -13.24 0.44 2.90
CA GLU A 25 -12.84 -0.65 2.02
C GLU A 25 -14.06 -1.44 1.54
N PHE A 26 -14.13 -1.69 0.23
CA PHE A 26 -15.19 -2.43 -0.43
C PHE A 26 -14.65 -3.59 -1.24
N GLU A 27 -15.43 -4.65 -1.37
CA GLU A 27 -15.12 -5.75 -2.27
C GLU A 27 -15.28 -5.32 -3.73
N SER A 28 -14.31 -5.69 -4.58
CA SER A 28 -14.30 -5.45 -6.02
C SER A 28 -14.38 -6.76 -6.79
N ASN A 29 -15.18 -6.77 -7.86
CA ASN A 29 -15.18 -7.87 -8.83
C ASN A 29 -14.06 -7.74 -9.89
N GLY A 30 -13.43 -6.57 -9.96
CA GLY A 30 -12.30 -6.24 -10.85
C GLY A 30 -10.96 -6.30 -10.15
N GLY A 31 -10.07 -5.38 -10.47
CA GLY A 31 -8.79 -5.18 -9.82
C GLY A 31 -8.91 -4.43 -8.48
N ALA A 32 -7.76 -4.28 -7.81
CA ALA A 32 -7.64 -3.41 -6.65
C ALA A 32 -7.40 -1.97 -7.10
N PHE A 33 -7.95 -1.00 -6.37
CA PHE A 33 -7.68 0.42 -6.58
C PHE A 33 -8.13 1.27 -5.39
N TYR A 34 -7.42 2.38 -5.17
CA TYR A 34 -7.91 3.49 -4.36
C TYR A 34 -8.63 4.50 -5.25
N ARG A 35 -9.79 4.99 -4.83
CA ARG A 35 -10.59 5.99 -5.55
C ARG A 35 -10.63 7.30 -4.77
N PRO A 36 -9.89 8.34 -5.22
CA PRO A 36 -9.83 9.62 -4.51
C PRO A 36 -11.17 10.37 -4.43
N SER A 37 -12.06 10.19 -5.41
CA SER A 37 -13.31 10.95 -5.50
C SER A 37 -14.28 10.71 -4.36
N ASP A 38 -14.25 9.54 -3.75
CA ASP A 38 -15.11 9.16 -2.62
C ASP A 38 -14.31 8.60 -1.43
N ASP A 39 -12.98 8.69 -1.52
CA ASP A 39 -12.03 8.26 -0.49
C ASP A 39 -12.23 6.80 -0.08
N SER A 40 -12.31 5.92 -1.07
CA SER A 40 -12.56 4.48 -0.87
C SER A 40 -11.51 3.59 -1.51
N ILE A 41 -11.25 2.46 -0.87
CA ILE A 41 -10.37 1.39 -1.36
C ILE A 41 -11.25 0.24 -1.85
N HIS A 42 -10.91 -0.33 -2.99
CA HIS A 42 -11.60 -1.46 -3.57
C HIS A 42 -10.65 -2.62 -3.72
N MET A 43 -10.96 -3.76 -3.09
CA MET A 43 -10.11 -4.95 -3.08
C MET A 43 -10.84 -6.17 -3.66
N PRO A 44 -10.19 -6.97 -4.51
CA PRO A 44 -10.71 -8.27 -4.88
C PRO A 44 -10.85 -9.17 -3.65
N LYS A 45 -11.70 -10.21 -3.76
CA LYS A 45 -11.77 -11.25 -2.72
C LYS A 45 -10.39 -11.83 -2.45
N PHE A 46 -10.09 -12.05 -1.18
CA PHE A 46 -8.81 -12.61 -0.75
C PHE A 46 -8.46 -13.91 -1.47
N SER A 47 -9.47 -14.77 -1.72
CA SER A 47 -9.32 -16.04 -2.44
C SER A 47 -8.91 -15.93 -3.93
N ARG A 48 -8.87 -14.71 -4.49
CA ARG A 48 -8.41 -14.47 -5.86
C ARG A 48 -6.91 -14.24 -5.98
N PHE A 49 -6.21 -14.09 -4.88
CA PHE A 49 -4.76 -13.91 -4.85
C PHE A 49 -4.04 -15.26 -4.76
N SER A 50 -2.84 -15.33 -5.32
CA SER A 50 -2.02 -16.55 -5.34
C SER A 50 -1.48 -16.93 -3.97
N SER A 51 -1.36 -15.95 -3.08
CA SER A 51 -0.86 -16.13 -1.71
C SER A 51 -1.36 -15.01 -0.79
N SER A 52 -1.25 -15.20 0.53
CA SER A 52 -1.48 -14.16 1.52
C SER A 52 -0.55 -12.98 1.33
N SER A 53 0.72 -13.23 1.00
CA SER A 53 1.72 -12.21 0.70
C SER A 53 1.30 -11.33 -0.49
N ALA A 54 0.83 -11.96 -1.58
CA ALA A 54 0.33 -11.24 -2.76
C ALA A 54 -0.89 -10.38 -2.42
N ALA A 55 -1.85 -10.91 -1.64
CA ALA A 55 -3.03 -10.17 -1.22
C ALA A 55 -2.65 -8.94 -0.37
N TYR A 56 -1.78 -9.10 0.61
CA TYR A 56 -1.34 -8.00 1.47
C TYR A 56 -0.41 -7.02 0.76
N SER A 57 0.38 -7.46 -0.23
CA SER A 57 1.16 -6.58 -1.09
C SER A 57 0.26 -5.58 -1.82
N VAL A 58 -0.74 -6.09 -2.51
CA VAL A 58 -1.71 -5.27 -3.25
C VAL A 58 -2.51 -4.38 -2.29
N ARG A 59 -2.98 -4.91 -1.17
CA ARG A 59 -3.73 -4.12 -0.17
C ARG A 59 -2.88 -2.98 0.39
N SER A 60 -1.63 -3.24 0.75
CA SER A 60 -0.69 -2.23 1.23
C SER A 60 -0.47 -1.13 0.19
N HIS A 61 -0.33 -1.48 -1.08
CA HIS A 61 -0.17 -0.53 -2.19
C HIS A 61 -1.37 0.45 -2.27
N GLU A 62 -2.60 -0.06 -2.24
CA GLU A 62 -3.80 0.80 -2.28
C GLU A 62 -3.94 1.67 -1.02
N TYR A 63 -3.60 1.13 0.14
CA TYR A 63 -3.57 1.92 1.38
C TYR A 63 -2.49 3.01 1.35
N LEU A 64 -1.35 2.77 0.71
CA LEU A 64 -0.33 3.82 0.54
C LEU A 64 -0.88 4.96 -0.33
N HIS A 65 -1.61 4.70 -1.41
CA HIS A 65 -2.34 5.73 -2.15
C HIS A 65 -3.33 6.48 -1.26
N TRP A 66 -4.13 5.75 -0.49
CA TRP A 66 -5.09 6.33 0.46
C TRP A 66 -4.42 7.31 1.45
N THR A 67 -3.22 7.01 1.94
CA THR A 67 -2.48 7.94 2.82
C THR A 67 -2.14 9.27 2.12
N GLY A 68 -2.09 9.30 0.80
CA GLY A 68 -1.71 10.48 0.00
C GLY A 68 -2.83 11.48 -0.25
N SER A 69 -4.06 11.21 0.18
CA SER A 69 -5.20 12.11 -0.03
C SER A 69 -5.00 13.49 0.62
N ASP A 70 -5.80 14.48 0.17
CA ASP A 70 -5.77 15.84 0.71
C ASP A 70 -6.19 15.91 2.19
N HIS A 71 -6.92 14.90 2.67
CA HIS A 71 -7.33 14.78 4.08
C HIS A 71 -6.22 14.21 4.99
N ARG A 72 -5.15 13.66 4.41
CA ARG A 72 -4.04 12.99 5.13
C ARG A 72 -2.70 13.64 4.79
N LEU A 73 -1.87 13.00 3.97
CA LEU A 73 -0.50 13.47 3.71
C LEU A 73 -0.36 14.40 2.48
N LYS A 74 -1.44 14.69 1.78
CA LYS A 74 -1.54 15.71 0.70
C LYS A 74 -0.48 15.55 -0.39
N ARG A 75 -0.32 14.34 -0.94
CA ARG A 75 0.65 14.09 -2.02
C ARG A 75 0.19 14.53 -3.41
N GLY A 76 -0.99 15.16 -3.53
CA GLY A 76 -1.48 15.72 -4.79
C GLY A 76 -1.99 14.67 -5.77
N LEU A 77 -2.70 13.64 -5.30
CA LEU A 77 -3.21 12.52 -6.10
C LEU A 77 -4.20 12.92 -7.22
N SER A 78 -4.68 14.16 -7.22
CA SER A 78 -5.60 14.68 -8.25
C SER A 78 -4.91 15.23 -9.50
N ALA A 79 -3.59 15.38 -9.48
CA ALA A 79 -2.81 15.87 -10.62
C ALA A 79 -2.32 14.70 -11.48
N TYR A 80 -3.16 14.24 -12.39
CA TYR A 80 -2.85 13.11 -13.30
C TYR A 80 -2.06 13.55 -14.55
N ASP A 81 -0.89 14.14 -14.38
CA ASP A 81 0.09 14.05 -15.46
C ASP A 81 0.87 12.72 -15.35
N ARG A 82 1.32 12.17 -16.47
CA ARG A 82 1.98 10.86 -16.49
C ARG A 82 3.22 10.76 -15.59
N PRO A 83 4.10 11.80 -15.48
CA PRO A 83 5.25 11.75 -14.59
C PRO A 83 4.87 11.73 -13.11
N SER A 84 3.88 12.52 -12.70
CA SER A 84 3.40 12.56 -11.31
C SER A 84 2.73 11.25 -10.91
N TYR A 85 1.97 10.65 -11.83
CA TYR A 85 1.34 9.35 -11.61
C TYR A 85 2.38 8.26 -11.42
N ALA A 86 3.37 8.15 -12.32
CA ALA A 86 4.44 7.16 -12.21
C ALA A 86 5.26 7.32 -10.91
N PHE A 87 5.47 8.55 -10.46
CA PHE A 87 6.15 8.83 -9.19
C PHE A 87 5.31 8.40 -7.99
N GLU A 88 4.01 8.65 -7.98
CA GLU A 88 3.11 8.20 -6.90
C GLU A 88 3.00 6.66 -6.86
N GLU A 89 2.96 5.99 -8.02
CA GLU A 89 3.05 4.53 -8.09
C GLU A 89 4.33 4.00 -7.44
N LEU A 90 5.47 4.66 -7.70
CA LEU A 90 6.74 4.31 -7.05
C LEU A 90 6.67 4.49 -5.52
N VAL A 91 6.05 5.57 -5.05
CA VAL A 91 5.84 5.82 -3.60
C VAL A 91 4.98 4.72 -2.98
N ALA A 92 3.88 4.35 -3.63
CA ALA A 92 2.98 3.31 -3.15
C ALA A 92 3.65 1.94 -3.12
N GLU A 93 4.42 1.61 -4.15
CA GLU A 93 5.15 0.33 -4.24
C GLU A 93 6.25 0.21 -3.17
N LEU A 94 7.05 1.26 -2.98
CA LEU A 94 8.07 1.29 -1.93
C LEU A 94 7.44 1.21 -0.53
N GLY A 95 6.37 1.94 -0.30
CA GLY A 95 5.66 1.91 0.97
C GLY A 95 5.03 0.54 1.26
N ALA A 96 4.48 -0.12 0.23
CA ALA A 96 3.98 -1.48 0.36
C ALA A 96 5.10 -2.46 0.75
N ALA A 97 6.28 -2.32 0.12
CA ALA A 97 7.45 -3.13 0.47
C ALA A 97 7.88 -2.92 1.93
N PHE A 98 7.92 -1.68 2.40
CA PHE A 98 8.28 -1.36 3.79
C PHE A 98 7.26 -1.95 4.77
N LEU A 99 5.97 -1.77 4.50
CA LEU A 99 4.90 -2.28 5.36
C LEU A 99 4.90 -3.82 5.43
N LEU A 100 5.10 -4.50 4.29
CA LEU A 100 5.22 -5.96 4.25
C LEU A 100 6.43 -6.45 5.05
N SER A 101 7.56 -5.73 4.96
CA SER A 101 8.74 -6.03 5.78
C SER A 101 8.42 -5.93 7.28
N ASP A 102 7.66 -4.91 7.69
CA ASP A 102 7.22 -4.75 9.08
C ASP A 102 6.29 -5.89 9.53
N PHE A 103 5.50 -6.44 8.60
CA PHE A 103 4.67 -7.63 8.85
C PHE A 103 5.45 -8.95 8.82
N GLY A 104 6.73 -8.94 8.48
CA GLY A 104 7.54 -10.15 8.29
C GLY A 104 7.18 -10.95 7.04
N LEU A 105 6.56 -10.30 6.05
CA LEU A 105 6.20 -10.90 4.77
C LEU A 105 7.16 -10.47 3.66
N LEU A 106 7.32 -11.33 2.65
CA LEU A 106 8.04 -10.96 1.42
C LEU A 106 7.06 -10.29 0.44
N GLN A 107 7.51 -9.20 -0.18
CA GLN A 107 6.76 -8.58 -1.26
C GLN A 107 6.83 -9.47 -2.50
N GLU A 108 5.67 -9.75 -3.10
CA GLU A 108 5.57 -10.38 -4.40
C GLU A 108 5.28 -9.29 -5.46
N PRO A 109 6.16 -9.11 -6.47
CA PRO A 109 5.92 -8.14 -7.54
C PRO A 109 4.61 -8.47 -8.27
N SER A 110 3.75 -7.47 -8.44
CA SER A 110 2.56 -7.58 -9.26
C SER A 110 2.88 -7.39 -10.75
N GLU A 111 1.96 -7.77 -11.63
CA GLU A 111 2.10 -7.46 -13.07
C GLU A 111 2.18 -5.96 -13.31
N ASP A 112 1.48 -5.16 -12.51
CA ASP A 112 1.52 -3.70 -12.56
C ASP A 112 2.89 -3.16 -12.14
N THR A 113 3.54 -3.73 -11.12
CA THR A 113 4.92 -3.42 -10.73
C THR A 113 5.86 -3.57 -11.92
N ILE A 114 5.75 -4.69 -12.66
CA ILE A 114 6.58 -4.96 -13.84
C ILE A 114 6.30 -3.93 -14.94
N ALA A 115 5.04 -3.57 -15.17
CA ALA A 115 4.65 -2.59 -16.19
C ALA A 115 5.22 -1.18 -15.92
N TYR A 116 5.40 -0.81 -14.66
CA TYR A 116 5.95 0.49 -14.27
C TYR A 116 7.48 0.57 -14.22
N LEU A 117 8.20 -0.56 -14.25
CA LEU A 117 9.66 -0.59 -14.13
C LEU A 117 10.37 0.31 -15.16
N ASP A 118 9.90 0.34 -16.41
CA ASP A 118 10.47 1.18 -17.46
C ASP A 118 10.23 2.67 -17.18
N SER A 119 9.05 3.04 -16.70
CA SER A 119 8.72 4.42 -16.35
C SER A 119 9.51 4.89 -15.13
N TRP A 120 9.69 4.04 -14.13
CA TRP A 120 10.54 4.32 -12.97
C TRP A 120 12.00 4.44 -13.36
N SER A 121 12.50 3.55 -14.22
CA SER A 121 13.88 3.61 -14.74
C SER A 121 14.16 4.93 -15.45
N LYS A 122 13.21 5.42 -16.27
CA LYS A 122 13.30 6.75 -16.90
C LYS A 122 13.34 7.87 -15.87
N CYS A 123 12.38 7.90 -14.96
CA CYS A 123 12.29 8.91 -13.90
C CYS A 123 13.59 8.98 -13.07
N LEU A 124 14.14 7.83 -12.69
CA LEU A 124 15.36 7.73 -11.89
C LEU A 124 16.62 8.12 -12.66
N LYS A 125 16.67 7.87 -13.98
CA LYS A 125 17.78 8.33 -14.84
C LYS A 125 17.79 9.84 -15.01
N GLU A 126 16.60 10.45 -15.14
CA GLU A 126 16.46 11.90 -15.31
C GLU A 126 16.65 12.65 -13.99
N ASN A 127 16.28 12.06 -12.87
CA ASN A 127 16.40 12.64 -11.53
C ASN A 127 16.84 11.61 -10.48
N LYS A 128 18.15 11.52 -10.29
CA LYS A 128 18.74 10.59 -9.29
C LYS A 128 18.27 10.83 -7.86
N LYS A 129 17.76 12.03 -7.53
CA LYS A 129 17.22 12.34 -6.20
C LYS A 129 15.78 11.86 -6.04
N ALA A 130 15.08 11.49 -7.12
CA ALA A 130 13.69 11.07 -7.07
C ALA A 130 13.49 9.83 -6.21
N ILE A 131 14.43 8.88 -6.21
CA ILE A 131 14.36 7.68 -5.36
C ILE A 131 14.35 8.03 -3.86
N PHE A 132 15.21 8.95 -3.45
CA PHE A 132 15.28 9.37 -2.03
C PHE A 132 14.00 10.08 -1.61
N LYS A 133 13.44 10.93 -2.49
CA LYS A 133 12.15 11.58 -2.25
C LYS A 133 11.01 10.55 -2.16
N ALA A 134 10.98 9.58 -3.08
CA ALA A 134 9.98 8.52 -3.05
C ALA A 134 10.06 7.67 -1.78
N CYS A 135 11.28 7.27 -1.37
CA CYS A 135 11.49 6.56 -0.11
C CYS A 135 11.02 7.37 1.11
N THR A 136 11.30 8.66 1.15
CA THR A 136 10.85 9.55 2.24
C THR A 136 9.33 9.60 2.32
N LEU A 137 8.65 9.79 1.18
CA LEU A 137 7.19 9.85 1.14
C LEU A 137 6.55 8.48 1.45
N ALA A 138 7.16 7.40 1.01
CA ALA A 138 6.75 6.04 1.34
C ALA A 138 6.85 5.78 2.85
N SER A 139 7.99 6.11 3.46
CA SER A 139 8.18 6.00 4.91
C SER A 139 7.16 6.82 5.69
N GLN A 140 6.89 8.06 5.28
CA GLN A 140 5.86 8.90 5.90
C GLN A 140 4.46 8.26 5.81
N GLY A 141 4.14 7.59 4.70
CA GLY A 141 2.88 6.85 4.55
C GLY A 141 2.78 5.67 5.51
N VAL A 142 3.85 4.90 5.64
CA VAL A 142 3.93 3.77 6.58
C VAL A 142 3.85 4.25 8.04
N ASP A 143 4.62 5.27 8.41
CA ASP A 143 4.59 5.86 9.75
C ASP A 143 3.18 6.35 10.11
N PHE A 144 2.50 7.02 9.18
CA PHE A 144 1.12 7.47 9.36
C PHE A 144 0.17 6.30 9.65
N MET A 145 0.32 5.17 8.96
CA MET A 145 -0.50 3.98 9.18
C MET A 145 -0.19 3.33 10.55
N HIS A 146 1.07 3.26 10.95
CA HIS A 146 1.44 2.79 12.28
C HIS A 146 0.88 3.68 13.40
N ASP A 147 0.94 5.00 13.25
CA ASP A 147 0.36 5.95 14.20
C ASP A 147 -1.15 5.76 14.39
N LEU A 148 -1.89 5.50 13.29
CA LEU A 148 -3.33 5.20 13.37
C LEU A 148 -3.59 3.89 14.11
N ASN A 149 -2.80 2.86 13.82
CA ASN A 149 -2.92 1.56 14.49
C ASN A 149 -2.65 1.67 16.00
N GLU A 150 -1.61 2.40 16.42
CA GLU A 150 -1.29 2.62 17.83
C GLU A 150 -2.41 3.39 18.55
N LYS A 151 -2.94 4.45 17.94
CA LYS A 151 -4.06 5.21 18.48
C LYS A 151 -5.31 4.35 18.66
N ALA A 152 -5.64 3.52 17.68
CA ALA A 152 -6.78 2.62 17.75
C ALA A 152 -6.62 1.59 18.89
N ASN A 153 -5.43 1.02 19.05
CA ASN A 153 -5.13 0.06 20.10
C ASN A 153 -5.16 0.71 21.50
N THR A 154 -4.66 1.92 21.65
CA THR A 154 -4.73 2.68 22.91
C THR A 154 -6.19 2.94 23.30
N ASN A 155 -7.04 3.32 22.34
CA ASN A 155 -8.46 3.57 22.60
C ASN A 155 -9.25 2.31 22.95
N LYS A 156 -8.84 1.14 22.47
CA LYS A 156 -9.47 -0.15 22.85
C LYS A 156 -9.11 -0.60 24.27
N ALA A 157 -7.96 -0.14 24.77
CA ALA A 157 -7.45 -0.51 26.10
C ALA A 157 -7.93 0.43 27.24
N ALA A 158 -8.55 1.56 26.90
CA ALA A 158 -9.08 2.54 27.86
C ALA A 158 -10.56 2.33 28.13
#